data_1dda80b61a12dee57a29ad0d90c94a4f
#
_entry.id   1dda80b61a12dee57a29ad0d90c94a4f
#
_cell.length_a   1.000
_cell.length_b   1.000
_cell.length_c   1.000
_cell.angle_alpha   90.00
_cell.angle_beta   90.00
_cell.angle_gamma   90.00
#
_symmetry.space_group_name_H-M   'P 1'
#
loop_
_entity.id
_entity.type
_entity.pdbx_description
1 polymer ?
#
loop_
_entity_poly.entity_id
_entity_poly.type
_entity_poly.pdbx_seq_one_letter_code
_entity_poly.pdbx_strand_id
1 'polypeptide(L)'
;MVKTGRDAGLPKPDSDDPTSPVYWGHILEPIVAEQYSQQTGRKVRRVNAVLQHPDPEKHWMLANLDYSVVTDDDVQILECKTAGEFGSRLWKEGVPDYIQCQVQHQLAVTGKQAADVCVLLCGQELKIYRIERNEELIEALYVLE
;
A
#
# COMPACT_ATOMS: atom_id res chain seq x y z
N MET A 1 -10.33 1.00 4.38
CA MET A 1 -10.93 0.59 5.64
C MET A 1 -12.11 1.47 5.98
N VAL A 2 -13.16 0.89 6.35
CA VAL A 2 -14.29 1.65 6.88
C VAL A 2 -13.93 2.13 8.27
N LYS A 3 -14.09 3.39 8.51
CA LYS A 3 -13.96 3.93 9.84
C LYS A 3 -15.21 3.69 10.61
N THR A 4 -15.06 3.11 11.74
CA THR A 4 -16.20 2.75 12.58
C THR A 4 -16.45 3.75 13.68
N GLY A 5 -15.70 4.80 13.75
CA GLY A 5 -15.81 5.76 14.83
C GLY A 5 -15.04 5.37 16.08
N ARG A 6 -14.33 4.26 16.04
CA ARG A 6 -13.54 3.84 17.20
C ARG A 6 -12.41 4.79 17.54
N ASP A 7 -11.94 5.51 16.56
CA ASP A 7 -10.91 6.50 16.77
C ASP A 7 -11.46 7.86 17.14
N ALA A 8 -12.76 7.94 17.40
CA ALA A 8 -13.34 9.16 17.94
C ALA A 8 -12.71 9.47 19.31
N GLY A 9 -12.25 10.68 19.48
CA GLY A 9 -11.55 11.08 20.68
C GLY A 9 -10.06 10.84 20.66
N LEU A 10 -9.55 10.14 19.66
CA LEU A 10 -8.11 9.98 19.48
C LEU A 10 -7.59 11.06 18.55
N PRO A 11 -6.40 11.62 18.82
CA PRO A 11 -5.80 12.58 17.89
C PRO A 11 -5.52 11.87 16.56
N LYS A 12 -5.91 12.51 15.48
CA LYS A 12 -5.59 12.02 14.14
C LYS A 12 -4.39 12.78 13.60
N PRO A 13 -3.55 12.13 12.79
CA PRO A 13 -2.51 12.87 12.09
C PRO A 13 -3.17 13.97 11.25
N ASP A 14 -2.62 15.16 11.32
CA ASP A 14 -3.12 16.26 10.55
C ASP A 14 -2.53 16.23 9.15
N SER A 15 -3.31 15.77 8.18
CA SER A 15 -2.86 15.66 6.79
C SER A 15 -2.75 17.02 6.12
N ASP A 16 -3.27 18.07 6.74
CA ASP A 16 -3.16 19.42 6.22
C ASP A 16 -1.98 20.21 6.82
N ASP A 17 -1.26 19.61 7.77
CA ASP A 17 -0.13 20.24 8.42
C ASP A 17 1.16 20.00 7.62
N PRO A 18 1.76 21.06 7.01
CA PRO A 18 2.98 20.90 6.21
C PRO A 18 4.20 20.38 6.99
N THR A 19 4.12 20.32 8.32
CA THR A 19 5.20 19.76 9.13
C THR A 19 5.02 18.27 9.37
N SER A 20 3.88 17.70 9.00
CA SER A 20 3.55 16.31 9.26
C SER A 20 4.08 15.39 8.15
N PRO A 21 4.70 14.24 8.51
CA PRO A 21 5.04 13.23 7.52
C PRO A 21 3.84 12.72 6.72
N VAL A 22 2.66 12.71 7.34
CA VAL A 22 1.43 12.27 6.66
C VAL A 22 1.08 13.23 5.52
N TYR A 23 1.21 14.53 5.76
CA TYR A 23 0.99 15.55 4.74
C TYR A 23 1.88 15.29 3.52
N TRP A 24 3.19 15.14 3.74
CA TRP A 24 4.14 14.92 2.65
C TRP A 24 3.94 13.59 1.95
N GLY A 25 3.49 12.56 2.69
CA GLY A 25 3.12 11.29 2.08
C GLY A 25 2.02 11.46 1.05
N HIS A 26 0.99 12.23 1.38
CA HIS A 26 -0.11 12.50 0.45
C HIS A 26 0.33 13.34 -0.74
N ILE A 27 1.15 14.36 -0.50
CA ILE A 27 1.63 15.24 -1.58
C ILE A 27 2.53 14.45 -2.55
N LEU A 28 3.39 13.59 -2.05
CA LEU A 28 4.38 12.88 -2.86
C LEU A 28 3.82 11.61 -3.52
N GLU A 29 2.73 11.08 -3.03
CA GLU A 29 2.16 9.82 -3.56
C GLU A 29 1.92 9.85 -5.07
N PRO A 30 1.25 10.87 -5.64
CA PRO A 30 1.05 10.92 -7.08
C PRO A 30 2.37 11.04 -7.85
N ILE A 31 3.35 11.70 -7.26
CA ILE A 31 4.67 11.84 -7.88
C ILE A 31 5.38 10.49 -7.91
N VAL A 32 5.31 9.74 -6.82
CA VAL A 32 5.89 8.39 -6.75
C VAL A 32 5.23 7.48 -7.78
N ALA A 33 3.90 7.54 -7.90
CA ALA A 33 3.17 6.75 -8.88
C ALA A 33 3.58 7.08 -10.31
N GLU A 34 3.74 8.36 -10.60
CA GLU A 34 4.18 8.82 -11.93
C GLU A 34 5.59 8.33 -12.25
N GLN A 35 6.50 8.40 -11.28
CA GLN A 35 7.86 7.92 -11.48
C GLN A 35 7.90 6.41 -11.67
N TYR A 36 7.07 5.67 -10.96
CA TYR A 36 6.91 4.23 -11.17
C TYR A 36 6.50 3.95 -12.61
N SER A 37 5.50 4.67 -13.09
CA SER A 37 5.00 4.51 -14.46
C SER A 37 6.09 4.78 -15.48
N GLN A 38 6.87 5.83 -15.28
CA GLN A 38 7.96 6.18 -16.20
C GLN A 38 9.08 5.16 -16.20
N GLN A 39 9.44 4.65 -15.02
CA GLN A 39 10.56 3.70 -14.92
C GLN A 39 10.20 2.30 -15.40
N THR A 40 8.97 1.87 -15.19
CA THR A 40 8.54 0.51 -15.56
C THR A 40 7.87 0.44 -16.92
N GLY A 41 7.41 1.56 -17.46
CA GLY A 41 6.58 1.59 -18.65
C GLY A 41 5.16 1.11 -18.41
N ARG A 42 4.78 0.82 -17.17
CA ARG A 42 3.45 0.36 -16.83
C ARG A 42 2.53 1.54 -16.56
N LYS A 43 1.32 1.45 -17.09
CA LYS A 43 0.30 2.46 -16.85
C LYS A 43 -0.37 2.20 -15.51
N VAL A 44 -0.54 3.24 -14.72
CA VAL A 44 -1.24 3.15 -13.44
C VAL A 44 -2.52 3.96 -13.47
N ARG A 45 -3.48 3.55 -12.66
CA ARG A 45 -4.75 4.24 -12.52
C ARG A 45 -5.06 4.43 -11.05
N ARG A 46 -5.44 5.64 -10.67
CA ARG A 46 -5.87 5.91 -9.31
C ARG A 46 -7.21 5.23 -9.05
N VAL A 47 -7.28 4.43 -8.01
CA VAL A 47 -8.51 3.75 -7.61
C VAL A 47 -9.16 4.46 -6.44
N ASN A 48 -8.38 4.73 -5.41
CA ASN A 48 -8.80 5.48 -4.22
C ASN A 48 -10.10 4.93 -3.65
N ALA A 49 -10.15 3.62 -3.45
CA ALA A 49 -11.34 2.93 -3.02
C ALA A 49 -11.06 1.98 -1.86
N VAL A 50 -12.09 1.72 -1.06
CA VAL A 50 -12.08 0.67 -0.07
C VAL A 50 -12.80 -0.53 -0.65
N LEU A 51 -12.12 -1.66 -0.70
CA LEU A 51 -12.66 -2.89 -1.26
C LEU A 51 -12.94 -3.90 -0.15
N GLN A 52 -13.94 -4.73 -0.38
CA GLN A 52 -14.36 -5.76 0.56
C GLN A 52 -14.06 -7.13 -0.04
N HIS A 53 -13.62 -8.07 0.81
CA HIS A 53 -13.40 -9.44 0.37
C HIS A 53 -14.70 -10.01 -0.19
N PRO A 54 -14.67 -10.68 -1.36
CA PRO A 54 -15.90 -11.19 -1.98
C PRO A 54 -16.53 -12.37 -1.27
N ASP A 55 -15.78 -13.13 -0.47
CA ASP A 55 -16.32 -14.25 0.29
C ASP A 55 -17.20 -13.72 1.44
N PRO A 56 -18.49 -14.10 1.51
CA PRO A 56 -19.37 -13.62 2.58
C PRO A 56 -18.84 -13.88 3.99
N GLU A 57 -18.11 -14.96 4.19
CA GLU A 57 -17.54 -15.28 5.51
C GLU A 57 -16.34 -14.39 5.86
N LYS A 58 -15.82 -13.63 4.89
CA LYS A 58 -14.67 -12.74 5.06
C LYS A 58 -15.02 -11.30 4.74
N HIS A 59 -16.27 -10.92 4.76
CA HIS A 59 -16.70 -9.54 4.47
C HIS A 59 -16.14 -8.53 5.47
N TRP A 60 -15.66 -8.99 6.62
CA TRP A 60 -14.98 -8.14 7.58
C TRP A 60 -13.60 -7.68 7.08
N MET A 61 -13.05 -8.33 6.07
CA MET A 61 -11.77 -7.92 5.50
C MET A 61 -11.99 -6.81 4.50
N LEU A 62 -11.44 -5.65 4.82
CA LEU A 62 -11.50 -4.46 3.97
C LEU A 62 -10.08 -4.02 3.65
N ALA A 63 -9.88 -3.49 2.47
CA ALA A 63 -8.57 -2.99 2.06
C ALA A 63 -8.72 -1.66 1.31
N ASN A 64 -7.83 -0.72 1.63
CA ASN A 64 -7.70 0.50 0.87
C ASN A 64 -6.77 0.23 -0.32
N LEU A 65 -7.21 0.64 -1.50
CA LEU A 65 -6.42 0.48 -2.71
C LEU A 65 -6.31 1.84 -3.39
N ASP A 66 -5.10 2.36 -3.44
CA ASP A 66 -4.86 3.69 -4.02
C ASP A 66 -4.68 3.62 -5.53
N TYR A 67 -3.88 2.69 -6.02
CA TYR A 67 -3.56 2.57 -7.44
C TYR A 67 -3.66 1.13 -7.91
N SER A 68 -4.09 0.96 -9.15
CA SER A 68 -3.99 -0.31 -9.85
C SER A 68 -3.04 -0.15 -11.03
N VAL A 69 -2.36 -1.25 -11.39
CA VAL A 69 -1.49 -1.29 -12.56
C VAL A 69 -2.30 -1.86 -13.72
N VAL A 70 -2.36 -1.12 -14.81
CA VAL A 70 -3.08 -1.52 -16.02
C VAL A 70 -2.11 -2.30 -16.89
N THR A 71 -2.17 -3.63 -16.81
CA THR A 71 -1.21 -4.49 -17.47
C THR A 71 -1.80 -5.89 -17.67
N ASP A 72 -1.20 -6.66 -18.57
CA ASP A 72 -1.49 -8.07 -18.72
C ASP A 72 -0.63 -8.94 -17.81
N ASP A 73 0.24 -8.31 -17.03
CA ASP A 73 1.11 -8.94 -16.05
C ASP A 73 0.35 -9.34 -14.79
N ASP A 74 1.00 -10.14 -13.94
CA ASP A 74 0.46 -10.52 -12.64
C ASP A 74 0.46 -9.36 -11.65
N VAL A 75 1.32 -8.38 -11.83
CA VAL A 75 1.39 -7.20 -10.95
C VAL A 75 0.26 -6.26 -11.28
N GLN A 76 -0.71 -6.18 -10.39
CA GLN A 76 -1.94 -5.43 -10.63
C GLN A 76 -2.23 -4.38 -9.57
N ILE A 77 -1.42 -4.31 -8.53
CA ILE A 77 -1.57 -3.34 -7.44
C ILE A 77 -0.27 -2.55 -7.32
N LEU A 78 -0.40 -1.25 -7.13
CA LEU A 78 0.74 -0.40 -6.81
C LEU A 78 0.50 0.25 -5.46
N GLU A 79 1.44 0.05 -4.55
CA GLU A 79 1.47 0.71 -3.27
C GLU A 79 2.62 1.72 -3.27
N CYS A 80 2.30 2.98 -3.04
CA CYS A 80 3.28 4.06 -3.04
C CYS A 80 3.60 4.45 -1.61
N LYS A 81 4.88 4.49 -1.28
CA LYS A 81 5.34 4.83 0.07
C LYS A 81 6.45 5.87 0.00
N THR A 82 6.59 6.63 1.07
CA THR A 82 7.71 7.52 1.27
C THR A 82 8.31 7.22 2.64
N ALA A 83 9.62 7.40 2.76
CA ALA A 83 10.31 7.19 4.02
C ALA A 83 11.41 8.24 4.16
N GLY A 84 11.48 8.86 5.34
CA GLY A 84 12.52 9.81 5.68
C GLY A 84 13.75 9.10 6.23
N GLU A 85 14.63 9.86 6.86
CA GLU A 85 15.90 9.33 7.35
C GLU A 85 15.72 8.14 8.32
N PHE A 86 14.83 8.28 9.30
CA PHE A 86 14.60 7.19 10.25
C PHE A 86 13.79 6.05 9.63
N GLY A 87 12.76 6.39 8.88
CA GLY A 87 11.92 5.38 8.23
C GLY A 87 12.68 4.56 7.21
N SER A 88 13.63 5.18 6.50
CA SER A 88 14.41 4.48 5.48
C SER A 88 15.24 3.33 6.04
N ARG A 89 15.58 3.37 7.33
CA ARG A 89 16.31 2.28 7.97
C ARG A 89 15.52 0.99 7.99
N LEU A 90 14.20 1.09 8.05
CA LEU A 90 13.32 -0.09 8.01
C LEU A 90 13.35 -0.78 6.65
N TRP A 91 13.77 -0.05 5.60
CA TRP A 91 13.83 -0.57 4.24
C TRP A 91 15.20 -1.14 3.87
N LYS A 92 16.11 -1.20 4.81
CA LYS A 92 17.50 -1.57 4.54
C LYS A 92 17.62 -2.98 3.97
N GLU A 93 16.77 -3.90 4.40
CA GLU A 93 16.77 -5.28 3.95
C GLU A 93 15.58 -5.60 3.04
N GLY A 94 14.94 -4.60 2.49
CA GLY A 94 13.78 -4.75 1.64
C GLY A 94 12.53 -4.17 2.27
N VAL A 95 11.37 -4.65 1.84
CA VAL A 95 10.09 -4.15 2.33
C VAL A 95 9.89 -4.55 3.79
N PRO A 96 9.61 -3.57 4.68
CA PRO A 96 9.33 -3.90 6.08
C PRO A 96 8.15 -4.85 6.24
N ASP A 97 8.20 -5.68 7.27
CA ASP A 97 7.20 -6.74 7.49
C ASP A 97 5.77 -6.21 7.59
N TYR A 98 5.58 -5.06 8.25
CA TYR A 98 4.23 -4.51 8.40
C TYR A 98 3.64 -4.08 7.05
N ILE A 99 4.47 -3.64 6.12
CA ILE A 99 4.03 -3.29 4.76
C ILE A 99 3.77 -4.55 3.96
N GLN A 100 4.60 -5.58 4.12
CA GLN A 100 4.34 -6.86 3.47
C GLN A 100 3.00 -7.45 3.90
N CYS A 101 2.68 -7.37 5.19
CA CYS A 101 1.36 -7.82 5.68
C CYS A 101 0.23 -6.98 5.11
N GLN A 102 0.41 -5.68 5.02
CA GLN A 102 -0.58 -4.79 4.41
C GLN A 102 -0.84 -5.18 2.96
N VAL A 103 0.21 -5.43 2.19
CA VAL A 103 0.09 -5.78 0.78
C VAL A 103 -0.55 -7.17 0.62
N GLN A 104 -0.19 -8.14 1.45
CA GLN A 104 -0.83 -9.45 1.41
C GLN A 104 -2.31 -9.36 1.74
N HIS A 105 -2.68 -8.50 2.68
CA HIS A 105 -4.08 -8.23 2.97
C HIS A 105 -4.81 -7.67 1.74
N GLN A 106 -4.19 -6.74 1.03
CA GLN A 106 -4.75 -6.20 -0.20
C GLN A 106 -4.91 -7.28 -1.27
N LEU A 107 -3.92 -8.15 -1.42
CA LEU A 107 -3.98 -9.27 -2.36
C LEU A 107 -5.09 -10.25 -1.99
N ALA A 108 -5.26 -10.50 -0.69
CA ALA A 108 -6.33 -11.38 -0.21
C ALA A 108 -7.71 -10.84 -0.57
N VAL A 109 -7.93 -9.55 -0.33
CA VAL A 109 -9.22 -8.91 -0.56
C VAL A 109 -9.53 -8.82 -2.05
N THR A 110 -8.54 -8.53 -2.88
CA THR A 110 -8.75 -8.29 -4.31
C THR A 110 -8.67 -9.55 -5.16
N GLY A 111 -8.10 -10.62 -4.64
CA GLY A 111 -7.86 -11.84 -5.42
C GLY A 111 -6.72 -11.73 -6.41
N LYS A 112 -5.92 -10.68 -6.34
CA LYS A 112 -4.82 -10.46 -7.29
C LYS A 112 -3.57 -11.23 -6.88
N GLN A 113 -2.64 -11.41 -7.82
CA GLN A 113 -1.51 -12.32 -7.65
C GLN A 113 -0.24 -11.64 -7.18
N ALA A 114 -0.05 -10.38 -7.53
CA ALA A 114 1.17 -9.68 -7.15
C ALA A 114 0.93 -8.18 -7.09
N ALA A 115 1.81 -7.50 -6.36
CA ALA A 115 1.81 -6.05 -6.22
C ALA A 115 3.23 -5.52 -6.31
N ASP A 116 3.38 -4.29 -6.75
CA ASP A 116 4.63 -3.56 -6.61
C ASP A 116 4.51 -2.54 -5.49
N VAL A 117 5.56 -2.46 -4.68
CA VAL A 117 5.72 -1.39 -3.69
C VAL A 117 6.80 -0.46 -4.21
N CYS A 118 6.42 0.78 -4.45
CA CYS A 118 7.34 1.80 -4.92
C CYS A 118 7.57 2.78 -3.79
N VAL A 119 8.81 2.88 -3.32
CA VAL A 119 9.15 3.72 -2.18
C VAL A 119 10.15 4.78 -2.57
N LEU A 120 9.89 6.02 -2.13
CA LEU A 120 10.84 7.11 -2.26
C LEU A 120 11.54 7.29 -0.92
N LEU A 121 12.83 6.99 -0.89
CA LEU A 121 13.65 7.04 0.33
C LEU A 121 14.37 8.36 0.41
N CYS A 122 14.19 9.08 1.50
CA CYS A 122 14.86 10.37 1.78
C CYS A 122 14.67 11.39 0.65
N GLY A 123 13.59 11.29 -0.10
CA GLY A 123 13.30 12.18 -1.21
C GLY A 123 14.24 12.08 -2.40
N GLN A 124 15.12 11.09 -2.44
CA GLN A 124 16.17 11.01 -3.46
C GLN A 124 16.29 9.65 -4.13
N GLU A 125 15.90 8.58 -3.46
CA GLU A 125 16.10 7.24 -3.99
C GLU A 125 14.78 6.54 -4.16
N LEU A 126 14.44 6.18 -5.39
CA LEU A 126 13.21 5.45 -5.70
C LEU A 126 13.54 3.98 -5.87
N LYS A 127 12.87 3.12 -5.10
CA LYS A 127 13.03 1.68 -5.22
C LYS A 127 11.68 1.02 -5.46
N ILE A 128 11.71 -0.03 -6.25
CA ILE A 128 10.50 -0.80 -6.59
C ILE A 128 10.73 -2.24 -6.17
N TYR A 129 9.79 -2.76 -5.38
CA TYR A 129 9.84 -4.13 -4.89
C TYR A 129 8.59 -4.87 -5.31
N ARG A 130 8.76 -6.06 -5.86
CA ARG A 130 7.64 -6.93 -6.20
C ARG A 130 7.30 -7.81 -5.00
N ILE A 131 6.02 -7.88 -4.68
CA ILE A 131 5.50 -8.78 -3.64
C ILE A 131 4.51 -9.71 -4.30
N GLU A 132 4.79 -10.99 -4.24
CA GLU A 132 3.89 -12.01 -4.78
C GLU A 132 2.95 -12.50 -3.70
N ARG A 133 1.79 -12.97 -4.13
CA ARG A 133 0.79 -13.52 -3.24
C ARG A 133 1.37 -14.69 -2.44
N ASN A 134 1.22 -14.65 -1.13
CA ASN A 134 1.70 -15.69 -0.22
C ASN A 134 0.49 -16.29 0.50
N GLU A 135 0.06 -17.46 0.04
CA GLU A 135 -1.13 -18.10 0.57
C GLU A 135 -1.00 -18.47 2.05
N GLU A 136 0.18 -18.87 2.50
CA GLU A 136 0.40 -19.20 3.90
C GLU A 136 0.21 -17.99 4.79
N LEU A 137 0.74 -16.85 4.38
CA LEU A 137 0.60 -15.61 5.13
C LEU A 137 -0.86 -15.13 5.11
N ILE A 138 -1.52 -15.25 3.98
CA ILE A 138 -2.93 -14.87 3.85
C ILE A 138 -3.80 -15.73 4.76
N GLU A 139 -3.56 -17.03 4.81
CA GLU A 139 -4.30 -17.91 5.71
C GLU A 139 -4.06 -17.54 7.17
N ALA A 140 -2.82 -17.18 7.52
CA ALA A 140 -2.51 -16.70 8.86
C ALA A 140 -3.26 -15.42 9.20
N LEU A 141 -3.41 -14.51 8.24
CA LEU A 141 -4.18 -13.27 8.43
C LEU A 141 -5.65 -13.57 8.68
N TYR A 142 -6.22 -14.56 8.01
CA TYR A 142 -7.61 -14.96 8.23
C TYR A 142 -7.82 -15.45 9.66
N VAL A 143 -6.86 -16.17 10.21
CA VAL A 143 -6.95 -16.70 11.57
C VAL A 143 -6.82 -15.59 12.62
N LEU A 144 -5.91 -14.64 12.37
CA LEU A 144 -5.63 -13.56 13.33
C LEU A 144 -6.72 -12.49 13.36
N GLU A 145 -7.38 -12.29 12.27
CA GLU A 145 -8.42 -11.28 12.16
C GLU A 145 -9.79 -11.93 12.33
#